data_203ec793b36e849a990b1cb76a0f4de0
#
_entry.id   203ec793b36e849a990b1cb76a0f4de0
#
_cell.length_a   1.000
_cell.length_b   1.000
_cell.length_c   1.000
_cell.angle_alpha   90.00
_cell.angle_beta   90.00
_cell.angle_gamma   90.00
#
_symmetry.space_group_name_H-M   'P 1'
#
loop_
_entity.id
_entity.type
_entity.pdbx_description
1 polymer ?
#
loop_
_entity_poly.entity_id
_entity_poly.type
_entity_poly.pdbx_seq_one_letter_code
_entity_poly.pdbx_strand_id
1 'polypeptide(L)'
;MIVGGLALAASLLPFGLSRLLAPDDGLRPKRNYLRPPGALKDDAAFVAACIGCGLCGEVCPPRCILFHGRDGGAKVNTPYIDPEQKACILCNKCMEVCPTESLTETALHDIDMGIADIDETACYPWVDRGVCGACVSICPLGMQAIAFRDWNQYRPYIKDGCVGCGICVEVCPHPSIPIWIVKRSTKPVKKDNA
;
A
#
# COMPACT_ATOMS: atom_id res chain seq x y z
N MET A 1 2.05 6.69 -58.10
CA MET A 1 1.51 6.06 -56.89
C MET A 1 2.55 5.93 -55.78
N ILE A 2 3.04 7.00 -55.18
CA ILE A 2 4.05 6.98 -54.07
C ILE A 2 3.67 8.00 -52.98
N VAL A 3 2.39 8.33 -52.77
CA VAL A 3 1.98 9.35 -51.80
C VAL A 3 1.38 8.72 -50.52
N GLY A 4 1.08 7.40 -50.52
CA GLY A 4 0.43 6.74 -49.36
C GLY A 4 1.36 6.26 -48.25
N GLY A 5 2.67 6.14 -48.50
CA GLY A 5 3.62 5.56 -47.54
C GLY A 5 4.19 6.53 -46.51
N LEU A 6 4.24 7.83 -46.82
CA LEU A 6 4.83 8.83 -45.90
C LEU A 6 3.86 9.29 -44.78
N ALA A 7 2.54 9.20 -45.01
CA ALA A 7 1.55 9.66 -44.02
C ALA A 7 1.42 8.71 -42.80
N LEU A 8 1.66 7.40 -42.99
CA LEU A 8 1.61 6.41 -41.90
C LEU A 8 2.86 6.45 -41.00
N ALA A 9 4.01 6.83 -41.53
CA ALA A 9 5.23 6.95 -40.72
C ALA A 9 5.22 8.20 -39.81
N ALA A 10 4.55 9.29 -40.23
CA ALA A 10 4.47 10.52 -39.47
C ALA A 10 3.50 10.44 -38.27
N SER A 11 2.51 9.52 -38.30
CA SER A 11 1.55 9.35 -37.20
C SER A 11 2.07 8.49 -36.04
N LEU A 12 3.11 7.68 -36.26
CA LEU A 12 3.71 6.83 -35.23
C LEU A 12 4.84 7.53 -34.46
N LEU A 13 5.46 8.55 -35.05
CA LEU A 13 6.55 9.32 -34.42
C LEU A 13 6.13 10.06 -33.14
N PRO A 14 4.98 10.75 -33.04
CA PRO A 14 4.58 11.43 -31.82
C PRO A 14 4.24 10.45 -30.67
N PHE A 15 3.73 9.25 -30.98
CA PHE A 15 3.42 8.24 -29.97
C PHE A 15 4.69 7.57 -29.39
N GLY A 16 5.70 7.34 -30.19
CA GLY A 16 7.00 6.81 -29.75
C GLY A 16 7.79 7.84 -28.94
N LEU A 17 7.79 9.10 -29.38
CA LEU A 17 8.51 10.18 -28.73
C LEU A 17 7.84 10.61 -27.40
N SER A 18 6.52 10.57 -27.30
CA SER A 18 5.81 10.83 -26.05
C SER A 18 6.07 9.78 -24.98
N ARG A 19 6.31 8.52 -25.35
CA ARG A 19 6.73 7.47 -24.40
C ARG A 19 8.19 7.62 -23.94
N LEU A 20 9.06 8.15 -24.79
CA LEU A 20 10.46 8.43 -24.43
C LEU A 20 10.62 9.70 -23.61
N LEU A 21 9.67 10.65 -23.74
CA LEU A 21 9.64 11.92 -22.99
C LEU A 21 8.64 11.90 -21.81
N ALA A 22 7.87 10.83 -21.65
CA ALA A 22 7.07 10.67 -20.42
C ALA A 22 8.06 10.59 -19.26
N PRO A 23 7.94 11.49 -18.25
CA PRO A 23 8.77 11.36 -17.07
C PRO A 23 8.56 9.96 -16.53
N ASP A 24 9.67 9.24 -16.36
CA ASP A 24 9.66 7.95 -15.70
C ASP A 24 8.95 8.17 -14.35
N ASP A 25 7.89 7.45 -14.07
CA ASP A 25 7.16 7.51 -12.79
C ASP A 25 8.04 7.07 -11.59
N GLY A 26 9.34 7.11 -11.75
CA GLY A 26 10.38 6.78 -10.76
C GLY A 26 10.34 7.63 -9.49
N LEU A 27 9.50 8.67 -9.43
CA LEU A 27 9.24 9.44 -8.20
C LEU A 27 8.12 8.87 -7.33
N ARG A 28 7.30 7.95 -7.85
CA ARG A 28 6.37 7.19 -7.01
C ARG A 28 7.10 5.93 -6.53
N PRO A 29 7.23 5.73 -5.20
CA PRO A 29 7.69 4.45 -4.69
C PRO A 29 6.87 3.35 -5.35
N LYS A 30 7.54 2.29 -5.88
CA LYS A 30 6.85 1.14 -6.48
C LYS A 30 5.68 0.78 -5.60
N ARG A 31 4.45 0.74 -6.15
CA ARG A 31 3.23 0.35 -5.43
C ARG A 31 3.54 -0.90 -4.62
N ASN A 32 3.61 -0.74 -3.32
CA ASN A 32 3.85 -1.85 -2.42
C ASN A 32 2.51 -2.53 -2.17
N TYR A 33 2.23 -3.56 -2.94
CA TYR A 33 1.12 -4.46 -2.65
C TYR A 33 1.38 -5.15 -1.32
N LEU A 34 0.43 -5.02 -0.41
CA LEU A 34 0.51 -5.64 0.90
C LEU A 34 0.01 -7.07 0.83
N ARG A 35 0.59 -7.97 1.60
CA ARG A 35 -0.02 -9.27 1.85
C ARG A 35 -1.16 -9.10 2.88
N PRO A 36 -2.21 -9.94 2.84
CA PRO A 36 -3.24 -9.94 3.88
C PRO A 36 -2.64 -10.17 5.27
N PRO A 37 -3.34 -9.78 6.35
CA PRO A 37 -2.89 -10.04 7.71
C PRO A 37 -2.66 -11.54 7.95
N GLY A 38 -1.71 -11.88 8.80
CA GLY A 38 -1.35 -13.27 9.09
C GLY A 38 -0.55 -13.97 7.98
N ALA A 39 -0.19 -13.28 6.90
CA ALA A 39 0.63 -13.85 5.84
C ALA A 39 2.03 -14.20 6.33
N LEU A 40 2.59 -15.30 5.79
CA LEU A 40 3.99 -15.65 6.04
C LEU A 40 4.90 -14.49 5.68
N LYS A 41 5.90 -14.22 6.54
CA LYS A 41 6.82 -13.07 6.39
C LYS A 41 7.69 -13.15 5.14
N ASP A 42 8.09 -14.36 4.76
CA ASP A 42 8.80 -14.60 3.51
C ASP A 42 7.81 -14.72 2.34
N ASP A 43 7.93 -13.84 1.35
CA ASP A 43 7.02 -13.80 0.20
C ASP A 43 7.10 -15.07 -0.67
N ALA A 44 8.29 -15.69 -0.76
CA ALA A 44 8.45 -16.93 -1.52
C ALA A 44 7.77 -18.11 -0.80
N ALA A 45 7.91 -18.21 0.51
CA ALA A 45 7.21 -19.20 1.33
C ALA A 45 5.69 -18.97 1.28
N PHE A 46 5.22 -17.72 1.33
CA PHE A 46 3.81 -17.38 1.17
C PHE A 46 3.26 -17.87 -0.17
N VAL A 47 3.95 -17.55 -1.27
CA VAL A 47 3.54 -17.97 -2.62
C VAL A 47 3.52 -19.48 -2.76
N ALA A 48 4.49 -20.19 -2.17
CA ALA A 48 4.55 -21.65 -2.20
C ALA A 48 3.42 -22.33 -1.39
N ALA A 49 3.01 -21.71 -0.27
CA ALA A 49 1.94 -22.24 0.59
C ALA A 49 0.53 -21.88 0.07
N CYS A 50 0.38 -20.79 -0.67
CA CYS A 50 -0.91 -20.30 -1.15
C CYS A 50 -1.39 -21.08 -2.37
N ILE A 51 -2.51 -21.76 -2.26
CA ILE A 51 -3.14 -22.52 -3.37
C ILE A 51 -4.03 -21.66 -4.28
N GLY A 52 -4.15 -20.35 -4.03
CA GLY A 52 -4.94 -19.45 -4.88
C GLY A 52 -6.45 -19.72 -4.87
N CYS A 53 -7.01 -20.28 -3.79
CA CYS A 53 -8.42 -20.69 -3.71
C CYS A 53 -9.43 -19.52 -3.71
N GLY A 54 -9.01 -18.29 -3.42
CA GLY A 54 -9.87 -17.10 -3.44
C GLY A 54 -10.72 -16.86 -2.18
N LEU A 55 -10.83 -17.79 -1.24
CA LEU A 55 -11.70 -17.70 -0.06
C LEU A 55 -11.44 -16.43 0.78
N CYS A 56 -10.18 -16.05 0.97
CA CYS A 56 -9.83 -14.83 1.71
C CYS A 56 -10.43 -13.55 1.10
N GLY A 57 -10.56 -13.49 -0.22
CA GLY A 57 -11.22 -12.38 -0.91
C GLY A 57 -12.74 -12.40 -0.76
N GLU A 58 -13.36 -13.58 -0.78
CA GLU A 58 -14.82 -13.73 -0.66
C GLU A 58 -15.33 -13.31 0.71
N VAL A 59 -14.61 -13.67 1.78
CA VAL A 59 -15.03 -13.32 3.15
C VAL A 59 -14.65 -11.91 3.57
N CYS A 60 -13.89 -11.20 2.76
CA CYS A 60 -13.39 -9.85 3.08
C CYS A 60 -14.52 -8.82 3.02
N PRO A 61 -14.97 -8.21 4.14
CA PRO A 61 -16.10 -7.28 4.13
C PRO A 61 -15.85 -6.03 3.28
N PRO A 62 -14.66 -5.37 3.36
CA PRO A 62 -14.36 -4.22 2.53
C PRO A 62 -13.97 -4.59 1.10
N ARG A 63 -13.83 -5.89 0.77
CA ARG A 63 -13.37 -6.35 -0.53
C ARG A 63 -12.01 -5.76 -0.95
N CYS A 64 -11.11 -5.61 0.01
CA CYS A 64 -9.78 -5.04 -0.24
C CYS A 64 -8.76 -6.07 -0.74
N ILE A 65 -9.07 -7.36 -0.70
CA ILE A 65 -8.16 -8.41 -1.16
C ILE A 65 -8.37 -8.62 -2.65
N LEU A 66 -7.32 -8.36 -3.41
CA LEU A 66 -7.21 -8.55 -4.85
C LEU A 66 -6.29 -9.76 -5.13
N PHE A 67 -6.31 -10.28 -6.35
CA PHE A 67 -5.51 -11.42 -6.74
C PHE A 67 -4.63 -11.07 -7.95
N HIS A 68 -3.39 -11.52 -7.93
CA HIS A 68 -2.50 -11.33 -9.07
C HIS A 68 -3.03 -12.06 -10.30
N GLY A 69 -3.12 -11.35 -11.42
CA GLY A 69 -3.51 -11.89 -12.71
C GLY A 69 -2.41 -12.75 -13.35
N ARG A 70 -2.64 -13.14 -14.61
CA ARG A 70 -1.70 -13.98 -15.39
C ARG A 70 -0.32 -13.36 -15.62
N ASP A 71 -0.23 -12.05 -15.55
CA ASP A 71 1.00 -11.26 -15.61
C ASP A 71 1.84 -11.32 -14.31
N GLY A 72 1.28 -11.87 -13.25
CA GLY A 72 1.94 -12.01 -11.95
C GLY A 72 3.05 -13.07 -11.88
N GLY A 73 3.31 -13.82 -12.94
CA GLY A 73 4.33 -14.89 -12.95
C GLY A 73 4.06 -15.94 -11.85
N ALA A 74 5.05 -16.23 -11.01
CA ALA A 74 4.92 -17.20 -9.92
C ALA A 74 3.87 -16.79 -8.85
N LYS A 75 3.42 -15.53 -8.84
CA LYS A 75 2.44 -15.00 -7.88
C LYS A 75 0.99 -15.09 -8.36
N VAL A 76 0.73 -15.65 -9.54
CA VAL A 76 -0.63 -15.79 -10.10
C VAL A 76 -1.58 -16.36 -9.07
N ASN A 77 -2.78 -15.75 -8.98
CA ASN A 77 -3.85 -16.06 -8.02
C ASN A 77 -3.49 -15.90 -6.53
N THR A 78 -2.31 -15.38 -6.19
CA THR A 78 -2.03 -15.07 -4.79
C THR A 78 -2.66 -13.74 -4.38
N PRO A 79 -3.17 -13.62 -3.13
CA PRO A 79 -3.84 -12.42 -2.66
C PRO A 79 -2.86 -11.28 -2.36
N TYR A 80 -3.31 -10.06 -2.62
CA TYR A 80 -2.65 -8.83 -2.22
C TYR A 80 -3.67 -7.75 -1.89
N ILE A 81 -3.24 -6.67 -1.24
CA ILE A 81 -4.04 -5.49 -0.94
C ILE A 81 -3.33 -4.29 -1.54
N ASP A 82 -4.08 -3.47 -2.27
CA ASP A 82 -3.64 -2.16 -2.76
C ASP A 82 -4.33 -1.07 -1.91
N PRO A 83 -3.66 -0.50 -0.92
CA PRO A 83 -4.28 0.46 -0.01
C PRO A 83 -4.65 1.79 -0.66
N GLU A 84 -4.15 2.10 -1.86
CA GLU A 84 -4.62 3.26 -2.64
C GLU A 84 -6.04 3.04 -3.15
N GLN A 85 -6.45 1.78 -3.39
CA GLN A 85 -7.81 1.43 -3.82
C GLN A 85 -8.70 1.13 -2.62
N LYS A 86 -8.27 0.21 -1.75
CA LYS A 86 -9.03 -0.21 -0.57
C LYS A 86 -8.14 -0.83 0.49
N ALA A 87 -8.25 -0.35 1.71
CA ALA A 87 -7.41 -0.79 2.83
C ALA A 87 -8.04 -1.92 3.66
N CYS A 88 -7.21 -2.57 4.45
CA CYS A 88 -7.62 -3.62 5.39
C CYS A 88 -8.20 -3.02 6.67
N ILE A 89 -9.38 -3.47 7.09
CA ILE A 89 -10.03 -3.05 8.34
C ILE A 89 -9.66 -3.93 9.55
N LEU A 90 -8.70 -4.85 9.40
CA LEU A 90 -8.20 -5.74 10.46
C LEU A 90 -9.30 -6.64 11.09
N CYS A 91 -10.25 -7.13 10.29
CA CYS A 91 -11.35 -7.97 10.76
C CYS A 91 -10.99 -9.46 10.95
N ASN A 92 -9.80 -9.89 10.57
CA ASN A 92 -9.19 -11.22 10.69
C ASN A 92 -9.87 -12.37 9.91
N LYS A 93 -11.04 -12.16 9.30
CA LYS A 93 -11.81 -13.21 8.60
C LYS A 93 -11.03 -13.98 7.53
N CYS A 94 -10.08 -13.34 6.86
CA CYS A 94 -9.25 -14.00 5.84
C CYS A 94 -8.29 -15.04 6.45
N MET A 95 -7.87 -14.87 7.71
CA MET A 95 -7.04 -15.84 8.43
C MET A 95 -7.86 -17.06 8.85
N GLU A 96 -9.08 -16.83 9.34
CA GLU A 96 -10.01 -17.90 9.81
C GLU A 96 -10.39 -18.90 8.72
N VAL A 97 -10.49 -18.45 7.45
CA VAL A 97 -10.95 -19.30 6.34
C VAL A 97 -9.83 -19.88 5.50
N CYS A 98 -8.58 -19.55 5.79
CA CYS A 98 -7.45 -20.02 4.98
C CYS A 98 -7.24 -21.53 5.20
N PRO A 99 -7.36 -22.37 4.15
CA PRO A 99 -7.22 -23.82 4.31
C PRO A 99 -5.75 -24.27 4.35
N THR A 100 -4.82 -23.33 4.21
CA THR A 100 -3.38 -23.60 4.22
C THR A 100 -2.71 -22.73 5.27
N GLU A 101 -1.43 -22.96 5.54
CA GLU A 101 -0.63 -22.15 6.47
C GLU A 101 -0.14 -20.82 5.86
N SER A 102 -0.61 -20.45 4.66
CA SER A 102 -0.21 -19.18 4.03
C SER A 102 -0.72 -17.95 4.80
N LEU A 103 -1.93 -18.04 5.39
CA LEU A 103 -2.46 -17.05 6.34
C LEU A 103 -2.74 -17.78 7.67
N THR A 104 -2.15 -17.33 8.75
CA THR A 104 -2.31 -17.89 10.09
C THR A 104 -2.97 -16.90 11.03
N GLU A 105 -3.79 -17.40 11.95
CA GLU A 105 -4.38 -16.55 12.97
C GLU A 105 -3.31 -15.86 13.79
N THR A 106 -3.37 -14.54 13.81
CA THR A 106 -2.35 -13.68 14.42
C THR A 106 -3.04 -12.62 15.24
N ALA A 107 -2.61 -12.43 16.47
CA ALA A 107 -3.16 -11.38 17.33
C ALA A 107 -2.93 -9.99 16.70
N LEU A 108 -3.85 -9.06 16.94
CA LEU A 108 -3.85 -7.74 16.30
C LEU A 108 -2.51 -7.00 16.40
N HIS A 109 -1.85 -7.09 17.54
CA HIS A 109 -0.57 -6.43 17.81
C HIS A 109 0.64 -7.13 17.18
N ASP A 110 0.49 -8.39 16.75
CA ASP A 110 1.52 -9.18 16.09
C ASP A 110 1.39 -9.17 14.57
N ILE A 111 0.29 -8.60 14.05
CA ILE A 111 0.11 -8.40 12.61
C ILE A 111 1.22 -7.48 12.08
N ASP A 112 1.89 -7.90 11.03
CA ASP A 112 2.92 -7.10 10.35
C ASP A 112 2.74 -7.15 8.84
N MET A 113 1.91 -6.23 8.34
CA MET A 113 1.73 -5.99 6.89
C MET A 113 2.72 -4.92 6.39
N GLY A 114 3.54 -4.37 7.28
CA GLY A 114 4.47 -3.29 7.06
C GLY A 114 4.29 -2.16 8.06
N ILE A 115 4.82 -1.00 7.73
CA ILE A 115 4.69 0.22 8.52
C ILE A 115 4.39 1.40 7.60
N ALA A 116 3.54 2.32 8.04
CA ALA A 116 3.29 3.54 7.28
C ALA A 116 4.53 4.44 7.26
N ASP A 117 4.74 5.11 6.13
CA ASP A 117 5.77 6.12 5.94
C ASP A 117 5.15 7.39 5.38
N ILE A 118 5.51 8.54 5.92
CA ILE A 118 4.96 9.84 5.54
C ILE A 118 6.07 10.64 4.84
N ASP A 119 5.76 11.14 3.65
CA ASP A 119 6.58 12.14 3.00
C ASP A 119 6.34 13.51 3.65
N GLU A 120 7.25 13.85 4.54
CA GLU A 120 7.23 15.12 5.26
C GLU A 120 7.38 16.34 4.31
N THR A 121 7.88 16.14 3.08
CA THR A 121 8.07 17.22 2.10
C THR A 121 6.82 17.54 1.30
N ALA A 122 5.81 16.65 1.32
CA ALA A 122 4.55 16.82 0.58
C ALA A 122 3.31 16.90 1.49
N CYS A 123 3.33 16.29 2.67
CA CYS A 123 2.20 16.26 3.60
C CYS A 123 1.83 17.68 4.08
N TYR A 124 0.55 18.10 3.90
CA TYR A 124 0.08 19.46 4.20
C TYR A 124 0.52 20.02 5.56
N PRO A 125 0.34 19.32 6.71
CA PRO A 125 0.80 19.83 7.99
C PRO A 125 2.32 19.97 8.10
N TRP A 126 3.09 19.11 7.42
CA TRP A 126 4.55 19.15 7.47
C TRP A 126 5.14 20.30 6.67
N VAL A 127 4.45 20.73 5.59
CA VAL A 127 4.86 21.87 4.75
C VAL A 127 4.11 23.16 5.09
N ASP A 128 3.43 23.19 6.23
CA ASP A 128 2.69 24.36 6.75
C ASP A 128 1.60 24.89 5.78
N ARG A 129 1.02 24.00 4.95
CA ARG A 129 -0.05 24.33 4.01
C ARG A 129 -1.46 24.05 4.52
N GLY A 130 -1.62 23.83 5.80
CA GLY A 130 -2.92 23.64 6.43
C GLY A 130 -2.93 22.55 7.51
N VAL A 131 -4.03 22.48 8.23
CA VAL A 131 -4.28 21.46 9.25
C VAL A 131 -4.94 20.25 8.61
N CYS A 132 -4.35 19.07 8.79
CA CYS A 132 -4.92 17.80 8.35
C CYS A 132 -4.60 16.73 9.40
N GLY A 133 -5.59 15.92 9.73
CA GLY A 133 -5.46 14.84 10.71
C GLY A 133 -6.17 13.56 10.26
N ALA A 134 -6.55 13.45 8.96
CA ALA A 134 -7.34 12.33 8.46
C ALA A 134 -6.74 10.96 8.82
N CYS A 135 -5.43 10.79 8.61
CA CYS A 135 -4.71 9.54 8.91
C CYS A 135 -4.67 9.23 10.42
N VAL A 136 -4.59 10.25 11.28
CA VAL A 136 -4.57 10.07 12.75
C VAL A 136 -5.96 9.72 13.25
N SER A 137 -6.99 10.45 12.79
CA SER A 137 -8.37 10.29 13.26
C SER A 137 -8.98 8.93 12.88
N ILE A 138 -8.61 8.36 11.74
CA ILE A 138 -9.19 7.12 11.23
C ILE A 138 -8.45 5.86 11.70
N CYS A 139 -7.25 5.99 12.26
CA CYS A 139 -6.43 4.83 12.60
C CYS A 139 -7.12 3.92 13.63
N PRO A 140 -7.36 2.64 13.31
CA PRO A 140 -8.03 1.72 14.22
C PRO A 140 -7.21 1.41 15.47
N LEU A 141 -5.89 1.63 15.43
CA LEU A 141 -4.96 1.43 16.55
C LEU A 141 -4.70 2.74 17.32
N GLY A 142 -5.28 3.85 16.86
CA GLY A 142 -5.18 5.15 17.50
C GLY A 142 -3.74 5.58 17.76
N MET A 143 -3.54 6.19 18.94
CA MET A 143 -2.26 6.78 19.34
C MET A 143 -1.11 5.75 19.52
N GLN A 144 -1.37 4.45 19.47
CA GLN A 144 -0.32 3.45 19.51
C GLN A 144 0.41 3.35 18.15
N ALA A 145 -0.28 3.62 17.05
CA ALA A 145 0.23 3.47 15.70
C ALA A 145 0.58 4.80 15.01
N ILE A 146 -0.17 5.86 15.30
CA ILE A 146 0.03 7.19 14.71
C ILE A 146 -0.41 8.27 15.69
N ALA A 147 0.35 9.35 15.78
CA ALA A 147 0.03 10.47 16.66
C ALA A 147 0.45 11.80 16.02
N PHE A 148 0.09 12.91 16.64
CA PHE A 148 0.64 14.21 16.28
C PHE A 148 1.93 14.46 17.07
N ARG A 149 2.97 14.92 16.41
CA ARG A 149 4.28 15.18 17.00
C ARG A 149 4.26 16.41 17.91
N ASP A 150 3.73 17.49 17.36
CA ASP A 150 3.68 18.78 18.04
C ASP A 150 2.22 19.16 18.20
N TRP A 151 1.74 19.21 19.40
CA TRP A 151 0.33 19.43 19.70
C TRP A 151 -0.25 20.73 19.10
N ASN A 152 0.59 21.69 18.72
CA ASN A 152 0.23 22.94 18.05
C ASN A 152 0.32 22.90 16.52
N GLN A 153 1.02 21.92 15.93
CA GLN A 153 1.29 21.88 14.48
C GLN A 153 0.55 20.74 13.77
N TYR A 154 -0.05 19.83 14.53
CA TYR A 154 -0.81 18.67 13.98
C TYR A 154 -0.03 17.85 12.96
N ARG A 155 1.32 17.78 13.06
CA ARG A 155 2.18 16.99 12.18
C ARG A 155 2.08 15.51 12.55
N PRO A 156 1.49 14.67 11.67
CA PRO A 156 1.36 13.25 11.97
C PRO A 156 2.71 12.55 11.91
N TYR A 157 2.94 11.61 12.84
CA TYR A 157 4.09 10.72 12.81
C TYR A 157 3.69 9.29 13.16
N ILE A 158 4.44 8.32 12.61
CA ILE A 158 4.15 6.90 12.75
C ILE A 158 4.93 6.32 13.94
N LYS A 159 4.26 5.48 14.73
CA LYS A 159 4.79 4.80 15.90
C LYS A 159 4.92 3.30 15.67
N ASP A 160 5.62 2.61 16.58
CA ASP A 160 5.92 1.17 16.51
C ASP A 160 4.69 0.28 16.46
N GLY A 161 3.57 0.69 17.06
CA GLY A 161 2.31 -0.04 17.02
C GLY A 161 1.58 -0.05 15.68
N CYS A 162 2.14 0.59 14.63
CA CYS A 162 1.56 0.53 13.28
C CYS A 162 1.72 -0.87 12.68
N VAL A 163 0.63 -1.49 12.25
CA VAL A 163 0.61 -2.82 11.62
C VAL A 163 0.54 -2.79 10.09
N GLY A 164 0.53 -1.58 9.49
CA GLY A 164 0.55 -1.42 8.03
C GLY A 164 -0.76 -1.72 7.32
N CYS A 165 -1.92 -1.57 7.97
CA CYS A 165 -3.23 -1.89 7.38
C CYS A 165 -3.62 -1.03 6.15
N GLY A 166 -3.02 0.15 6.00
CA GLY A 166 -3.20 1.02 4.84
C GLY A 166 -4.39 1.98 4.90
N ILE A 167 -5.22 1.98 5.96
CA ILE A 167 -6.38 2.89 6.07
C ILE A 167 -5.96 4.36 5.96
N CYS A 168 -4.81 4.73 6.52
CA CYS A 168 -4.26 6.08 6.42
C CYS A 168 -3.88 6.47 4.97
N VAL A 169 -3.56 5.51 4.11
CA VAL A 169 -3.30 5.72 2.68
C VAL A 169 -4.62 5.97 1.96
N GLU A 170 -5.63 5.09 2.15
CA GLU A 170 -6.95 5.19 1.53
C GLU A 170 -7.64 6.53 1.80
N VAL A 171 -7.53 7.05 3.02
CA VAL A 171 -8.24 8.28 3.42
C VAL A 171 -7.47 9.57 3.18
N CYS A 172 -6.24 9.49 2.67
CA CYS A 172 -5.42 10.67 2.48
C CYS A 172 -6.03 11.59 1.42
N PRO A 173 -6.43 12.84 1.78
CA PRO A 173 -7.08 13.75 0.84
C PRO A 173 -6.10 14.43 -0.13
N HIS A 174 -4.79 14.20 0.05
CA HIS A 174 -3.78 14.83 -0.78
C HIS A 174 -3.69 14.15 -2.15
N PRO A 175 -3.65 14.89 -3.29
CA PRO A 175 -3.63 14.29 -4.62
C PRO A 175 -2.48 13.34 -4.90
N SER A 176 -1.30 13.58 -4.27
CA SER A 176 -0.12 12.71 -4.43
C SER A 176 -0.01 11.64 -3.37
N ILE A 177 -0.96 11.56 -2.44
CA ILE A 177 -1.01 10.58 -1.33
C ILE A 177 0.38 10.44 -0.67
N PRO A 178 0.86 11.48 0.08
CA PRO A 178 2.20 11.49 0.68
C PRO A 178 2.29 10.58 1.93
N ILE A 179 1.67 9.44 1.88
CA ILE A 179 1.71 8.38 2.89
C ILE A 179 1.54 7.03 2.20
N TRP A 180 2.40 6.08 2.49
CA TRP A 180 2.38 4.73 1.91
C TRP A 180 2.84 3.71 2.95
N ILE A 181 2.69 2.43 2.62
CA ILE A 181 3.16 1.36 3.50
C ILE A 181 4.48 0.81 2.96
N VAL A 182 5.48 0.69 3.82
CA VAL A 182 6.78 0.08 3.50
C VAL A 182 7.01 -1.17 4.35
N LYS A 183 7.94 -2.02 3.94
CA LYS A 183 8.36 -3.15 4.78
C LYS A 183 9.02 -2.61 6.05
N ARG A 184 8.65 -3.14 7.21
CA ARG A 184 9.19 -2.72 8.51
C ARG A 184 10.73 -2.80 8.58
N SER A 185 11.34 -3.78 7.92
CA SER A 185 12.80 -3.93 7.85
C SER A 185 13.53 -2.80 7.12
N THR A 186 12.81 -2.00 6.30
CA THR A 186 13.42 -0.92 5.51
C THR A 186 13.40 0.43 6.22
N LYS A 187 12.63 0.56 7.30
CA LYS A 187 12.53 1.81 8.07
C LYS A 187 12.79 1.57 9.54
N PRO A 188 13.93 2.06 10.10
CA PRO A 188 14.06 2.16 11.54
C PRO A 188 13.02 3.16 12.05
N VAL A 189 12.14 2.72 12.95
CA VAL A 189 11.21 3.63 13.62
C VAL A 189 12.03 4.68 14.37
N LYS A 190 11.78 5.95 14.06
CA LYS A 190 12.40 7.05 14.81
C LYS A 190 11.91 6.92 16.26
N LYS A 191 12.79 6.57 17.19
CA LYS A 191 12.48 6.59 18.63
C LYS A 191 12.12 8.02 18.99
N ASP A 192 10.94 8.18 19.61
CA ASP A 192 10.51 9.45 20.15
C ASP A 192 11.56 9.92 21.16
N ASN A 193 12.32 10.95 20.81
CA ASN A 193 13.01 11.74 21.81
C ASN A 193 11.92 12.60 22.45
N ALA A 194 11.42 12.14 23.60
CA ALA A 194 10.51 12.88 24.47
C ALA A 194 11.14 14.21 24.91
#